data_9389634a09e4f98e51ece3f923244c2f
#
_entry.id   9389634a09e4f98e51ece3f923244c2f
#
_cell.length_a   1.000
_cell.length_b   1.000
_cell.length_c   1.000
_cell.angle_alpha   90.00
_cell.angle_beta   90.00
_cell.angle_gamma   90.00
#
_symmetry.space_group_name_H-M   'P 1'
#
loop_
_entity.id
_entity.type
_entity.pdbx_description
1 polymer ?
#
loop_
_entity_poly.entity_id
_entity_poly.type
_entity_poly.pdbx_seq_one_letter_code
_entity_poly.pdbx_strand_id
1 'polypeptide(L)'
;MAITLGTFTKLDDGSFTGTLKTLNITAALTIVPTEKVSEHAPDHRVYAGQRYEVGAAWSQVAKSSGETYLNLKIGAPEFGPNWVRARLVKLERPTDEGITHIALLWEPRDR
;
A
#
# COMPACT_ATOMS: atom_id res chain seq x y z
N MET A 1 -8.76 -12.16 9.16
CA MET A 1 -9.32 -12.05 7.79
C MET A 1 -8.93 -10.73 7.17
N ALA A 2 -8.34 -10.79 6.01
CA ALA A 2 -7.89 -9.58 5.33
C ALA A 2 -8.97 -9.07 4.39
N ILE A 3 -9.10 -7.75 4.33
CA ILE A 3 -10.05 -7.07 3.46
C ILE A 3 -9.25 -6.33 2.39
N THR A 4 -9.59 -6.56 1.13
CA THR A 4 -8.92 -5.89 0.03
C THR A 4 -9.46 -4.47 -0.12
N LEU A 5 -8.59 -3.49 0.09
CA LEU A 5 -8.96 -2.08 -0.05
C LEU A 5 -8.74 -1.55 -1.46
N GLY A 6 -7.99 -2.24 -2.27
CA GLY A 6 -7.75 -1.80 -3.63
C GLY A 6 -6.73 -2.66 -4.35
N THR A 7 -6.60 -2.41 -5.64
CA THR A 7 -5.67 -3.11 -6.50
C THR A 7 -4.71 -2.09 -7.10
N PHE A 8 -3.43 -2.45 -7.15
CA PHE A 8 -2.38 -1.54 -7.61
C PHE A 8 -1.58 -2.16 -8.73
N THR A 9 -0.95 -1.30 -9.52
CA THR A 9 -0.06 -1.67 -10.60
C THR A 9 1.32 -1.07 -10.32
N LYS A 10 2.37 -1.86 -10.48
CA LYS A 10 3.74 -1.37 -10.34
C LYS A 10 4.21 -0.78 -11.66
N LEU A 11 4.76 0.43 -11.59
CA LEU A 11 5.31 1.12 -12.74
C LEU A 11 6.82 0.86 -12.86
N ASP A 12 7.37 1.17 -14.04
CA ASP A 12 8.78 0.90 -14.34
C ASP A 12 9.75 1.66 -13.45
N ASP A 13 9.33 2.81 -12.91
CA ASP A 13 10.17 3.62 -12.04
C ASP A 13 10.15 3.15 -10.58
N GLY A 14 9.45 2.06 -10.29
CA GLY A 14 9.35 1.52 -8.94
C GLY A 14 8.17 2.06 -8.13
N SER A 15 7.38 2.96 -8.69
CA SER A 15 6.18 3.44 -8.01
C SER A 15 5.00 2.50 -8.25
N PHE A 16 3.98 2.68 -7.42
CA PHE A 16 2.74 1.90 -7.54
C PHE A 16 1.58 2.88 -7.67
N THR A 17 0.63 2.57 -8.52
CA THR A 17 -0.56 3.39 -8.67
C THR A 17 -1.80 2.50 -8.60
N GLY A 18 -2.85 3.01 -7.98
CA GLY A 18 -4.09 2.25 -7.83
C GLY A 18 -5.15 3.08 -7.14
N THR A 19 -6.21 2.41 -6.71
CA THR A 19 -7.34 3.06 -6.08
C THR A 19 -7.62 2.44 -4.72
N LEU A 20 -7.72 3.30 -3.71
CA LEU A 20 -8.21 2.91 -2.39
C LEU A 20 -9.72 3.04 -2.39
N LYS A 21 -10.41 1.98 -2.05
CA LYS A 21 -11.87 1.99 -2.01
C LYS A 21 -12.37 1.35 -0.74
N THR A 22 -13.13 2.11 0.04
CA THR A 22 -13.82 1.63 1.22
C THR A 22 -15.30 1.91 1.04
N LEU A 23 -16.09 1.76 2.11
CA LEU A 23 -17.54 1.96 2.02
C LEU A 23 -17.91 3.37 1.55
N ASN A 24 -17.14 4.37 1.96
CA ASN A 24 -17.47 5.77 1.64
C ASN A 24 -16.30 6.57 1.10
N ILE A 25 -15.19 5.92 0.79
CA ILE A 25 -14.00 6.58 0.27
C ILE A 25 -13.57 5.92 -1.02
N THR A 26 -13.33 6.72 -2.05
CA THR A 26 -12.70 6.27 -3.28
C THR A 26 -11.63 7.30 -3.62
N ALA A 27 -10.38 6.89 -3.62
CA ALA A 27 -9.28 7.81 -3.85
C ALA A 27 -8.18 7.14 -4.66
N ALA A 28 -7.66 7.86 -5.64
CA ALA A 28 -6.48 7.41 -6.36
C ALA A 28 -5.27 7.60 -5.47
N LEU A 29 -4.47 6.56 -5.32
CA LEU A 29 -3.25 6.61 -4.52
C LEU A 29 -2.05 6.31 -5.39
N THR A 30 -0.95 7.00 -5.12
CA THR A 30 0.33 6.73 -5.75
C THR A 30 1.36 6.52 -4.65
N ILE A 31 2.11 5.42 -4.76
CA ILE A 31 3.16 5.08 -3.80
C ILE A 31 4.48 5.24 -4.53
N VAL A 32 5.28 6.21 -4.12
CA VAL A 32 6.49 6.63 -4.85
C VAL A 32 7.73 6.29 -4.03
N PRO A 33 8.76 5.66 -4.64
CA PRO A 33 10.01 5.43 -3.93
C PRO A 33 10.61 6.75 -3.44
N THR A 34 11.15 6.73 -2.25
CA THR A 34 11.80 7.89 -1.68
C THR A 34 13.19 7.51 -1.19
N GLU A 35 14.07 8.49 -1.08
CA GLU A 35 15.41 8.26 -0.57
C GLU A 35 15.33 7.91 0.92
N LYS A 36 15.95 6.79 1.28
CA LYS A 36 15.95 6.34 2.66
C LYS A 36 17.08 7.03 3.40
N VAL A 37 16.73 8.02 4.21
CA VAL A 37 17.72 8.87 4.88
C VAL A 37 18.20 8.29 6.20
N SER A 38 17.55 7.24 6.72
CA SER A 38 17.98 6.55 7.92
C SER A 38 17.42 5.14 7.93
N GLU A 39 17.88 4.33 8.88
CA GLU A 39 17.46 2.92 8.97
C GLU A 39 15.94 2.77 9.16
N HIS A 40 15.33 3.69 9.89
CA HIS A 40 13.89 3.62 10.18
C HIS A 40 13.06 4.51 9.27
N ALA A 41 13.68 5.18 8.32
CA ALA A 41 12.95 6.03 7.38
C ALA A 41 12.14 5.18 6.41
N PRO A 42 11.03 5.70 5.89
CA PRO A 42 10.23 4.94 4.92
C PRO A 42 10.95 4.76 3.59
N ASP A 43 10.64 3.66 2.93
CA ASP A 43 11.17 3.36 1.60
C ASP A 43 10.35 4.02 0.51
N HIS A 44 9.08 4.31 0.80
CA HIS A 44 8.15 4.93 -0.15
C HIS A 44 7.29 5.94 0.58
N ARG A 45 6.71 6.87 -0.18
CA ARG A 45 5.71 7.81 0.34
C ARG A 45 4.42 7.62 -0.43
N VAL A 46 3.30 7.82 0.25
CA VAL A 46 1.98 7.61 -0.31
C VAL A 46 1.29 8.95 -0.51
N TYR A 47 0.80 9.18 -1.73
CA TYR A 47 0.10 10.41 -2.10
C TYR A 47 -1.31 10.09 -2.55
N ALA A 48 -2.26 10.92 -2.15
CA ALA A 48 -3.61 10.89 -2.68
C ALA A 48 -3.71 11.96 -3.76
N GLY A 49 -4.19 11.58 -4.95
CA GLY A 49 -4.15 12.47 -6.08
C GLY A 49 -2.70 12.75 -6.49
N GLN A 50 -2.41 13.99 -6.84
CA GLN A 50 -1.07 14.34 -7.32
C GLN A 50 -0.20 15.03 -6.27
N ARG A 51 -0.77 15.49 -5.17
CA ARG A 51 -0.04 16.37 -4.26
C ARG A 51 -0.19 16.09 -2.78
N TYR A 52 -1.19 15.34 -2.37
CA TYR A 52 -1.48 15.21 -0.94
C TYR A 52 -0.80 13.97 -0.38
N GLU A 53 0.25 14.20 0.40
CA GLU A 53 0.92 13.10 1.09
C GLU A 53 0.01 12.62 2.23
N VAL A 54 -0.35 11.35 2.18
CA VAL A 54 -1.24 10.76 3.18
C VAL A 54 -0.57 9.70 4.02
N GLY A 55 0.65 9.31 3.67
CA GLY A 55 1.32 8.30 4.45
C GLY A 55 2.66 7.89 3.90
N ALA A 56 3.14 6.75 4.38
CA ALA A 56 4.43 6.22 4.01
C ALA A 56 4.38 4.70 4.02
N ALA A 57 5.39 4.08 3.42
CA ALA A 57 5.47 2.65 3.34
C ALA A 57 6.89 2.17 3.63
N TRP A 58 6.98 1.03 4.30
CA TRP A 58 8.24 0.38 4.65
C TRP A 58 8.27 -1.01 4.05
N SER A 59 9.37 -1.35 3.39
CA SER A 59 9.58 -2.69 2.84
C SER A 59 9.87 -3.67 3.96
N GLN A 60 9.22 -4.82 3.92
CA GLN A 60 9.47 -5.89 4.88
C GLN A 60 9.45 -7.23 4.16
N VAL A 61 10.06 -8.24 4.78
CA VAL A 61 10.11 -9.57 4.23
C VAL A 61 9.24 -10.49 5.08
N ALA A 62 8.33 -11.20 4.43
CA ALA A 62 7.45 -12.15 5.12
C ALA A 62 8.27 -13.36 5.59
N LYS A 63 8.13 -13.71 6.86
CA LYS A 63 8.90 -14.82 7.45
C LYS A 63 8.51 -16.17 6.84
N SER A 64 7.26 -16.31 6.43
CA SER A 64 6.77 -17.59 5.93
C SER A 64 7.14 -17.86 4.48
N SER A 65 7.20 -16.83 3.64
CA SER A 65 7.43 -17.01 2.20
C SER A 65 8.74 -16.42 1.71
N GLY A 66 9.35 -15.52 2.48
CA GLY A 66 10.54 -14.81 2.05
C GLY A 66 10.27 -13.70 1.04
N GLU A 67 9.02 -13.46 0.71
CA GLU A 67 8.66 -12.41 -0.25
C GLU A 67 8.61 -11.05 0.41
N THR A 68 8.98 -10.03 -0.36
CA THR A 68 8.94 -8.65 0.10
C THR A 68 7.54 -8.07 -0.07
N TYR A 69 7.08 -7.36 0.93
CA TYR A 69 5.83 -6.62 0.86
C TYR A 69 6.03 -5.25 1.47
N LEU A 70 5.06 -4.34 1.23
CA LEU A 70 5.11 -3.01 1.81
C LEU A 70 4.08 -2.89 2.93
N ASN A 71 4.53 -2.40 4.08
CA ASN A 71 3.62 -1.98 5.15
C ASN A 71 3.33 -0.51 4.98
N LEU A 72 2.06 -0.18 4.80
CA LEU A 72 1.61 1.20 4.62
C LEU A 72 1.00 1.72 5.91
N LYS A 73 1.23 3.00 6.14
CA LYS A 73 0.61 3.74 7.23
C LYS A 73 -0.01 4.98 6.61
N ILE A 74 -1.34 5.03 6.61
CA ILE A 74 -2.10 6.07 5.90
C ILE A 74 -2.96 6.81 6.90
N GLY A 75 -2.97 8.13 6.79
CA GLY A 75 -3.79 8.97 7.64
C GLY A 75 -4.56 10.00 6.82
N ALA A 76 -5.79 10.26 7.21
CA ALA A 76 -6.63 11.29 6.62
C ALA A 76 -7.69 11.66 7.63
N PRO A 77 -8.30 12.86 7.52
CA PRO A 77 -9.36 13.23 8.45
C PRO A 77 -10.52 12.24 8.48
N GLU A 78 -10.81 11.60 7.36
CA GLU A 78 -11.88 10.61 7.25
C GLU A 78 -11.64 9.37 8.10
N PHE A 79 -10.39 9.09 8.44
CA PHE A 79 -10.04 7.92 9.26
C PHE A 79 -10.07 8.22 10.76
N GLY A 80 -10.32 9.49 11.15
CA GLY A 80 -10.26 9.88 12.53
C GLY A 80 -8.83 10.01 13.04
N PRO A 81 -8.60 9.91 14.36
CA PRO A 81 -7.28 10.17 14.94
C PRO A 81 -6.26 9.05 14.73
N ASN A 82 -6.67 7.90 14.24
CA ASN A 82 -5.77 6.75 14.12
C ASN A 82 -5.32 6.54 12.68
N TRP A 83 -4.08 6.11 12.52
CA TRP A 83 -3.56 5.71 11.23
C TRP A 83 -4.18 4.39 10.80
N VAL A 84 -4.46 4.27 9.52
CA VAL A 84 -4.85 2.98 8.93
C VAL A 84 -3.58 2.27 8.50
N ARG A 85 -3.42 1.03 8.95
CA ARG A 85 -2.28 0.20 8.58
C ARG A 85 -2.74 -0.86 7.60
N ALA A 86 -2.04 -0.95 6.50
CA ALA A 86 -2.37 -1.89 5.44
C ALA A 86 -1.10 -2.49 4.85
N ARG A 87 -1.26 -3.57 4.11
CA ARG A 87 -0.13 -4.22 3.44
C ARG A 87 -0.37 -4.26 1.95
N LEU A 88 0.66 -3.93 1.20
CA LEU A 88 0.63 -4.04 -0.25
C LEU A 88 1.35 -5.35 -0.61
N VAL A 89 0.60 -6.32 -1.09
CA VAL A 89 1.13 -7.66 -1.36
C VAL A 89 0.89 -8.03 -2.81
N LYS A 90 1.84 -8.83 -3.33
CA LYS A 90 1.75 -9.35 -4.68
C LYS A 90 0.84 -10.58 -4.66
N LEU A 91 -0.14 -10.60 -5.54
CA LEU A 91 -1.01 -11.76 -5.67
C LEU A 91 -0.31 -12.83 -6.49
N GLU A 92 -0.44 -14.09 -6.07
CA GLU A 92 0.27 -15.20 -6.69
C GLU A 92 -0.27 -15.60 -8.05
N ARG A 93 -1.49 -15.19 -8.38
CA ARG A 93 -2.10 -15.57 -9.65
C ARG A 93 -2.00 -14.43 -10.66
N PRO A 94 -1.11 -14.53 -11.64
CA PRO A 94 -1.13 -13.58 -12.74
C PRO A 94 -2.43 -13.74 -13.53
N THR A 95 -2.88 -12.66 -14.15
CA THR A 95 -4.03 -12.74 -15.04
C THR A 95 -3.66 -13.48 -16.32
N ASP A 96 -4.66 -13.79 -17.13
CA ASP A 96 -4.44 -14.40 -18.44
C ASP A 96 -3.52 -13.57 -19.34
N GLU A 97 -3.41 -12.29 -19.05
CA GLU A 97 -2.54 -11.39 -19.79
C GLU A 97 -1.11 -11.32 -19.22
N GLY A 98 -0.84 -12.11 -18.18
CA GLY A 98 0.47 -12.12 -17.55
C GLY A 98 0.73 -10.94 -16.62
N ILE A 99 -0.28 -10.17 -16.30
CA ILE A 99 -0.16 -9.02 -15.42
C ILE A 99 -0.20 -9.48 -13.96
N THR A 100 0.79 -9.07 -13.19
CA THR A 100 0.82 -9.37 -11.76
C THR A 100 -0.05 -8.36 -11.02
N HIS A 101 -1.05 -8.85 -10.32
CA HIS A 101 -1.89 -8.00 -9.49
C HIS A 101 -1.24 -7.77 -8.13
N ILE A 102 -1.40 -6.56 -7.63
CA ILE A 102 -0.91 -6.17 -6.31
C ILE A 102 -2.11 -5.64 -5.55
N ALA A 103 -2.36 -6.22 -4.38
CA ALA A 103 -3.53 -5.86 -3.59
C ALA A 103 -3.12 -5.13 -2.32
N LEU A 104 -3.91 -4.14 -1.94
CA LEU A 104 -3.78 -3.45 -0.67
C LEU A 104 -4.73 -4.14 0.32
N LEU A 105 -4.16 -4.76 1.35
CA LEU A 105 -4.92 -5.56 2.30
C LEU A 105 -4.94 -4.89 3.68
N TRP A 106 -6.10 -4.90 4.29
CA TRP A 106 -6.31 -4.40 5.64
C TRP A 106 -6.89 -5.50 6.51
N GLU A 107 -6.32 -5.66 7.68
CA GLU A 107 -6.84 -6.61 8.66
C GLU A 107 -7.30 -5.84 9.90
N PRO A 108 -8.56 -5.99 10.29
CA PRO A 108 -9.00 -5.40 11.56
C PRO A 108 -8.27 -6.07 12.71
N ARG A 109 -7.94 -5.27 13.71
CA ARG A 109 -7.28 -5.79 14.91
C ARG A 109 -8.28 -6.57 15.76
N ASP A 110 -7.91 -7.78 16.10
CA ASP A 110 -8.62 -8.54 17.11
C ASP A 110 -8.18 -8.05 18.49
N ARG A 111 -9.09 -8.07 19.42
CA ARG A 111 -8.86 -7.54 20.76
C ARG A 111 -8.66 -8.64 21.75
#